data_1d011e227b32bb912c3732737421e032
#
_entry.id   1d011e227b32bb912c3732737421e032
#
_cell.length_a   1.000
_cell.length_b   1.000
_cell.length_c   1.000
_cell.angle_alpha   90.00
_cell.angle_beta   90.00
_cell.angle_gamma   90.00
#
_symmetry.space_group_name_H-M   'P 1'
#
loop_
_entity.id
_entity.type
_entity.pdbx_description
1 polymer ?
#
loop_
_entity_poly.entity_id
_entity_poly.type
_entity_poly.pdbx_seq_one_letter_code
_entity_poly.pdbx_strand_id
1 'polypeptide(L)'
;MQREDFPGSPLGLHRVIEPAGTLPQAAWRLDSSPGLWPDEARVRVHRLNLDAASFRQLTEAVNGNAAGTEGGHAAAMRAAVLGIVGERGKMQNPVTGSGGMLTGVVEEVGPDSPLGLAPGDRIATLVSLSLTPLAITDGLARWDGRSEQVPCDGHAILFGRSIAAVLPADMPVPLALAVLDVCGAPALTARVVREAWAGGTPPVVAILGAAGKSGSLSAAAAREAGARWVIGLVPTQAEADLLTASGLADKVVIADARDPAAVAESVRAAGGPAHVTVVCVDVPGCEGGAVLATADGGTVIFFSMATSFSAAALGAEGVAADITMLIGNGYVPGHAALALDLVRAEPGVRKIFESRTAEG
;
A
#
# COMPACT_ATOMS: atom_id res chain seq x y z
N MET A 1 25.98 0.55 28.23
CA MET A 1 26.40 0.70 26.84
C MET A 1 25.57 1.86 26.31
N GLN A 2 26.21 2.96 25.97
CA GLN A 2 25.50 4.13 25.46
C GLN A 2 25.08 3.82 24.01
N ARG A 3 23.88 4.26 23.58
CA ARG A 3 23.35 4.04 22.23
C ARG A 3 24.25 4.63 21.14
N GLU A 4 25.08 5.59 21.52
CA GLU A 4 26.00 6.34 20.64
C GLU A 4 27.23 5.55 20.20
N ASP A 5 27.55 4.41 20.87
CA ASP A 5 28.79 3.69 20.64
C ASP A 5 28.72 2.60 19.55
N PHE A 6 27.50 2.22 19.12
CA PHE A 6 27.32 1.14 18.15
C PHE A 6 26.15 1.44 17.22
N PRO A 7 26.28 1.14 15.91
CA PRO A 7 25.15 1.22 14.98
C PRO A 7 24.05 0.26 15.44
N GLY A 8 22.82 0.67 15.28
CA GLY A 8 21.66 -0.18 15.45
C GLY A 8 21.60 -1.29 14.39
N SER A 9 20.67 -2.20 14.54
CA SER A 9 20.33 -3.11 13.44
C SER A 9 19.55 -2.33 12.38
N PRO A 10 19.96 -2.32 11.12
CA PRO A 10 19.19 -1.65 10.05
C PRO A 10 17.75 -2.17 9.91
N LEU A 11 17.48 -3.36 10.46
CA LEU A 11 16.16 -3.98 10.51
C LEU A 11 15.35 -3.62 11.77
N GLY A 12 15.92 -2.85 12.70
CA GLY A 12 15.26 -2.44 13.94
C GLY A 12 15.24 -3.52 15.06
N LEU A 13 16.04 -4.59 14.96
CA LEU A 13 16.05 -5.69 15.93
C LEU A 13 16.42 -5.22 17.36
N HIS A 14 17.25 -4.18 17.46
CA HIS A 14 17.66 -3.59 18.75
C HIS A 14 16.54 -2.87 19.50
N ARG A 15 15.45 -2.56 18.81
CA ARG A 15 14.25 -1.96 19.42
C ARG A 15 13.15 -2.97 19.75
N VAL A 16 13.36 -4.24 19.44
CA VAL A 16 12.41 -5.29 19.79
C VAL A 16 12.55 -5.64 21.27
N ILE A 17 11.47 -5.43 22.03
CA ILE A 17 11.40 -5.79 23.45
C ILE A 17 10.91 -7.22 23.59
N GLU A 18 9.82 -7.59 22.89
CA GLU A 18 9.14 -8.86 23.08
C GLU A 18 8.45 -9.35 21.80
N PRO A 19 8.65 -10.64 21.44
CA PRO A 19 9.74 -11.51 21.86
C PRO A 19 11.06 -11.10 21.22
N ALA A 20 12.15 -11.19 21.96
CA ALA A 20 13.48 -10.87 21.44
C ALA A 20 13.85 -11.77 20.25
N GLY A 21 14.60 -11.20 19.28
CA GLY A 21 15.07 -11.92 18.09
C GLY A 21 14.06 -12.05 16.94
N THR A 22 12.87 -11.47 17.06
CA THR A 22 11.90 -11.36 15.96
C THR A 22 12.06 -10.05 15.21
N LEU A 23 11.52 -9.99 13.99
CA LEU A 23 11.43 -8.73 13.25
C LEU A 23 10.43 -7.76 13.93
N PRO A 24 10.63 -6.45 13.84
CA PRO A 24 9.76 -5.45 14.46
C PRO A 24 8.27 -5.64 14.14
N GLN A 25 7.93 -6.08 12.93
CA GLN A 25 6.54 -6.35 12.56
C GLN A 25 5.94 -7.53 13.33
N ALA A 26 6.71 -8.60 13.54
CA ALA A 26 6.28 -9.79 14.27
C ALA A 26 6.37 -9.61 15.80
N ALA A 27 7.12 -8.63 16.27
CA ALA A 27 7.25 -8.32 17.68
C ALA A 27 5.93 -7.87 18.29
N TRP A 28 5.66 -8.28 19.51
CA TRP A 28 4.53 -7.77 20.28
C TRP A 28 4.77 -6.31 20.69
N ARG A 29 5.99 -6.00 21.15
CA ARG A 29 6.34 -4.68 21.69
C ARG A 29 7.67 -4.17 21.17
N LEU A 30 7.71 -2.87 20.83
CA LEU A 30 8.90 -2.13 20.44
C LEU A 30 9.27 -1.06 21.49
N ASP A 31 10.57 -0.75 21.59
CA ASP A 31 11.07 0.41 22.32
C ASP A 31 10.84 1.67 21.47
N SER A 32 9.86 2.47 21.89
CA SER A 32 9.50 3.75 21.27
C SER A 32 10.17 4.95 21.94
N SER A 33 11.19 4.75 22.79
CA SER A 33 11.91 5.86 23.43
C SER A 33 12.56 6.78 22.39
N PRO A 34 12.64 8.12 22.64
CA PRO A 34 13.02 9.10 21.62
C PRO A 34 14.52 9.13 21.27
N GLY A 35 15.38 8.54 22.12
CA GLY A 35 16.83 8.53 21.87
C GLY A 35 17.17 7.69 20.63
N LEU A 36 18.05 8.21 19.76
CA LEU A 36 18.45 7.57 18.51
C LEU A 36 19.65 6.65 18.68
N TRP A 37 19.72 5.65 17.81
CA TRP A 37 20.93 4.94 17.44
C TRP A 37 21.55 5.65 16.21
N PRO A 38 22.86 5.52 15.97
CA PRO A 38 23.55 6.25 14.90
C PRO A 38 22.94 6.11 13.48
N ASP A 39 22.29 4.97 13.19
CA ASP A 39 21.69 4.65 11.90
C ASP A 39 20.19 4.99 11.81
N GLU A 40 19.60 5.59 12.84
CA GLU A 40 18.16 5.90 12.90
C GLU A 40 17.87 7.37 12.54
N ALA A 41 16.56 7.64 12.30
CA ALA A 41 16.04 8.99 12.24
C ALA A 41 14.79 9.12 13.11
N ARG A 42 14.60 10.27 13.76
CA ARG A 42 13.40 10.62 14.51
C ARG A 42 12.54 11.58 13.72
N VAL A 43 11.25 11.24 13.67
CA VAL A 43 10.22 12.01 13.00
C VAL A 43 9.25 12.55 14.05
N ARG A 44 9.00 13.85 14.05
CA ARG A 44 7.87 14.45 14.73
C ARG A 44 6.61 14.16 13.92
N VAL A 45 5.72 13.38 14.50
CA VAL A 45 4.49 12.93 13.84
C VAL A 45 3.46 14.05 13.86
N HIS A 46 2.78 14.25 12.72
CA HIS A 46 1.67 15.18 12.59
C HIS A 46 0.34 14.47 12.37
N ARG A 47 0.39 13.27 11.80
CA ARG A 47 -0.81 12.50 11.47
C ARG A 47 -0.46 11.03 11.23
N LEU A 48 -1.33 10.14 11.68
CA LEU A 48 -1.37 8.76 11.20
C LEU A 48 -2.44 8.64 10.12
N ASN A 49 -2.22 7.76 9.16
CA ASN A 49 -3.22 7.27 8.24
C ASN A 49 -3.38 5.78 8.53
N LEU A 50 -4.41 5.42 9.27
CA LEU A 50 -4.71 4.01 9.55
C LEU A 50 -5.11 3.32 8.25
N ASP A 51 -4.72 2.07 8.08
CA ASP A 51 -5.23 1.31 6.94
C ASP A 51 -6.73 1.01 7.10
N ALA A 52 -7.41 0.86 5.96
CA ALA A 52 -8.87 0.70 5.93
C ALA A 52 -9.36 -0.51 6.73
N ALA A 53 -8.60 -1.62 6.76
CA ALA A 53 -8.97 -2.82 7.50
C ALA A 53 -8.89 -2.57 9.02
N SER A 54 -7.82 -1.92 9.48
CA SER A 54 -7.66 -1.54 10.90
C SER A 54 -8.71 -0.54 11.34
N PHE A 55 -8.98 0.49 10.54
CA PHE A 55 -9.97 1.50 10.88
C PHE A 55 -11.38 0.90 10.96
N ARG A 56 -11.77 0.08 9.99
CA ARG A 56 -13.06 -0.62 9.97
C ARG A 56 -13.21 -1.51 11.20
N GLN A 57 -12.22 -2.35 11.50
CA GLN A 57 -12.23 -3.26 12.65
C GLN A 57 -12.38 -2.50 13.97
N LEU A 58 -11.62 -1.40 14.17
CA LEU A 58 -11.74 -0.57 15.37
C LEU A 58 -13.13 0.07 15.48
N THR A 59 -13.68 0.57 14.38
CA THR A 59 -15.02 1.16 14.34
C THR A 59 -16.10 0.14 14.71
N GLU A 60 -16.02 -1.07 14.17
CA GLU A 60 -16.96 -2.15 14.48
C GLU A 60 -16.86 -2.57 15.96
N ALA A 61 -15.64 -2.71 16.49
CA ALA A 61 -15.43 -3.05 17.89
C ALA A 61 -15.96 -1.97 18.85
N VAL A 62 -15.75 -0.70 18.53
CA VAL A 62 -16.24 0.44 19.32
C VAL A 62 -17.75 0.53 19.26
N ASN A 63 -18.38 0.41 18.09
CA ASN A 63 -19.83 0.48 17.91
C ASN A 63 -20.56 -0.70 18.60
N GLY A 64 -19.92 -1.88 18.63
CA GLY A 64 -20.45 -3.05 19.35
C GLY A 64 -20.47 -2.87 20.89
N ASN A 65 -19.59 -2.00 21.41
CA ASN A 65 -19.43 -1.77 22.84
C ASN A 65 -20.02 -0.43 23.33
N ALA A 66 -20.28 0.53 22.45
CA ALA A 66 -20.73 1.88 22.78
C ALA A 66 -22.21 2.07 22.43
N ALA A 67 -23.09 1.81 23.38
CA ALA A 67 -24.47 2.24 23.27
C ALA A 67 -24.57 3.77 23.45
N GLY A 68 -24.65 4.53 22.33
CA GLY A 68 -25.60 5.63 22.30
C GLY A 68 -25.19 7.04 22.66
N THR A 69 -23.90 7.49 22.65
CA THR A 69 -23.61 8.93 22.72
C THR A 69 -22.56 9.34 21.68
N GLU A 70 -22.81 10.42 20.90
CA GLU A 70 -21.86 10.91 19.88
C GLU A 70 -20.47 11.24 20.43
N GLY A 71 -20.36 11.76 21.66
CA GLY A 71 -19.09 11.97 22.35
C GLY A 71 -18.40 10.68 22.80
N GLY A 72 -19.17 9.59 22.99
CA GLY A 72 -18.67 8.28 23.40
C GLY A 72 -17.87 7.57 22.32
N HIS A 73 -18.29 7.67 21.05
CA HIS A 73 -17.57 7.04 19.93
C HIS A 73 -16.15 7.60 19.75
N ALA A 74 -16.01 8.93 19.68
CA ALA A 74 -14.70 9.56 19.53
C ALA A 74 -13.75 9.22 20.69
N ALA A 75 -14.26 9.25 21.93
CA ALA A 75 -13.46 8.89 23.11
C ALA A 75 -13.03 7.42 23.08
N ALA A 76 -13.92 6.51 22.67
CA ALA A 76 -13.63 5.09 22.59
C ALA A 76 -12.63 4.78 21.48
N MET A 77 -12.75 5.42 20.29
CA MET A 77 -11.78 5.29 19.21
C MET A 77 -10.39 5.78 19.61
N ARG A 78 -10.30 6.95 20.29
CA ARG A 78 -9.05 7.47 20.85
C ARG A 78 -8.43 6.50 21.84
N ALA A 79 -9.23 6.00 22.78
CA ALA A 79 -8.77 5.06 23.79
C ALA A 79 -8.25 3.76 23.16
N ALA A 80 -8.89 3.24 22.13
CA ALA A 80 -8.47 2.04 21.42
C ALA A 80 -7.09 2.23 20.76
N VAL A 81 -6.90 3.32 19.99
CA VAL A 81 -5.61 3.60 19.34
C VAL A 81 -4.50 3.88 20.36
N LEU A 82 -4.77 4.70 21.37
CA LEU A 82 -3.81 5.00 22.44
C LEU A 82 -3.44 3.76 23.25
N GLY A 83 -4.40 2.88 23.51
CA GLY A 83 -4.15 1.59 24.18
C GLY A 83 -3.20 0.72 23.37
N ILE A 84 -3.44 0.55 22.06
CA ILE A 84 -2.57 -0.22 21.18
C ILE A 84 -1.15 0.37 21.15
N VAL A 85 -1.02 1.68 20.91
CA VAL A 85 0.30 2.32 20.83
C VAL A 85 1.04 2.31 22.17
N GLY A 86 0.33 2.59 23.26
CA GLY A 86 0.93 2.60 24.62
C GLY A 86 1.43 1.22 25.06
N GLU A 87 0.67 0.17 24.76
CA GLU A 87 1.05 -1.20 25.12
C GLU A 87 2.16 -1.75 24.23
N ARG A 88 2.07 -1.49 22.91
CA ARG A 88 2.93 -2.12 21.91
C ARG A 88 4.11 -1.26 21.46
N GLY A 89 4.14 0.03 21.77
CA GLY A 89 5.15 0.97 21.26
C GLY A 89 5.10 1.14 19.73
N LYS A 90 4.01 0.75 19.10
CA LYS A 90 3.74 0.84 17.66
C LYS A 90 2.24 0.77 17.39
N MET A 91 1.78 1.29 16.25
CA MET A 91 0.41 1.09 15.80
C MET A 91 0.32 -0.18 14.96
N GLN A 92 -0.06 -1.27 15.59
CA GLN A 92 -0.39 -2.52 14.92
C GLN A 92 -1.66 -3.09 15.56
N ASN A 93 -2.75 -3.06 14.79
CA ASN A 93 -4.01 -3.61 15.23
C ASN A 93 -3.86 -5.11 15.55
N PRO A 94 -4.19 -5.56 16.77
CA PRO A 94 -4.00 -6.96 17.17
C PRO A 94 -4.89 -7.95 16.40
N VAL A 95 -5.98 -7.49 15.79
CA VAL A 95 -6.92 -8.33 15.03
C VAL A 95 -6.50 -8.45 13.56
N THR A 96 -6.20 -7.31 12.91
CA THR A 96 -5.84 -7.30 11.48
C THR A 96 -4.35 -7.50 11.23
N GLY A 97 -3.51 -7.24 12.23
CA GLY A 97 -2.05 -7.26 12.09
C GLY A 97 -1.47 -6.08 11.30
N SER A 98 -2.31 -5.18 10.83
CA SER A 98 -1.95 -4.02 10.00
C SER A 98 -1.88 -2.72 10.82
N GLY A 99 -1.46 -1.61 10.20
CA GLY A 99 -1.26 -0.34 10.92
C GLY A 99 -1.49 0.91 10.08
N GLY A 100 -0.99 0.94 8.88
CA GLY A 100 -1.06 2.12 8.00
C GLY A 100 0.28 2.86 7.88
N MET A 101 0.24 4.17 7.67
CA MET A 101 1.40 5.05 7.48
C MET A 101 1.30 6.29 8.38
N LEU A 102 2.37 7.09 8.43
CA LEU A 102 2.35 8.41 9.08
C LEU A 102 2.89 9.50 8.16
N THR A 103 2.54 10.74 8.50
CA THR A 103 3.22 11.94 8.01
C THR A 103 3.82 12.71 9.16
N GLY A 104 4.96 13.34 8.90
CA GLY A 104 5.65 14.13 9.90
C GLY A 104 6.79 14.95 9.33
N VAL A 105 7.56 15.52 10.22
CA VAL A 105 8.78 16.26 9.91
C VAL A 105 9.96 15.56 10.58
N VAL A 106 11.02 15.32 9.83
CA VAL A 106 12.26 14.79 10.36
C VAL A 106 12.84 15.79 11.36
N GLU A 107 13.04 15.37 12.62
CA GLU A 107 13.62 16.21 13.67
C GLU A 107 15.12 16.01 13.81
N GLU A 108 15.54 14.75 13.74
CA GLU A 108 16.93 14.37 13.99
C GLU A 108 17.28 13.16 13.13
N VAL A 109 18.50 13.14 12.64
CA VAL A 109 19.05 12.05 11.82
C VAL A 109 20.38 11.65 12.44
N GLY A 110 20.54 10.38 12.75
CA GLY A 110 21.80 9.84 13.25
C GLY A 110 22.91 9.96 12.21
N PRO A 111 24.18 10.07 12.65
CA PRO A 111 25.31 10.36 11.76
C PRO A 111 25.56 9.27 10.69
N ASP A 112 25.15 8.04 10.95
CA ASP A 112 25.36 6.89 10.07
C ASP A 112 24.06 6.46 9.37
N SER A 113 22.99 7.31 9.41
CA SER A 113 21.70 6.97 8.81
C SER A 113 21.78 6.92 7.28
N PRO A 114 21.43 5.77 6.66
CA PRO A 114 21.46 5.63 5.21
C PRO A 114 20.19 6.14 4.51
N LEU A 115 19.24 6.77 5.24
CA LEU A 115 17.93 7.11 4.73
C LEU A 115 17.92 8.28 3.73
N GLY A 116 19.01 9.07 3.67
CA GLY A 116 19.08 10.25 2.79
C GLY A 116 18.11 11.37 3.18
N LEU A 117 17.63 11.36 4.43
CA LEU A 117 16.74 12.39 4.98
C LEU A 117 17.54 13.47 5.69
N ALA A 118 16.98 14.67 5.77
CA ALA A 118 17.54 15.80 6.52
C ALA A 118 16.52 16.35 7.54
N PRO A 119 16.99 16.90 8.67
CA PRO A 119 16.10 17.63 9.58
C PRO A 119 15.34 18.74 8.85
N GLY A 120 14.03 18.80 9.07
CA GLY A 120 13.11 19.69 8.36
C GLY A 120 12.37 19.07 7.18
N ASP A 121 12.80 17.92 6.67
CA ASP A 121 12.09 17.21 5.60
C ASP A 121 10.69 16.82 6.06
N ARG A 122 9.69 17.15 5.26
CA ARG A 122 8.32 16.69 5.43
C ARG A 122 8.17 15.35 4.72
N ILE A 123 7.83 14.31 5.45
CA ILE A 123 7.82 12.96 4.91
C ILE A 123 6.48 12.24 5.13
N ALA A 124 6.24 11.22 4.30
CA ALA A 124 5.35 10.12 4.57
C ALA A 124 6.16 8.82 4.71
N THR A 125 5.83 7.98 5.68
CA THR A 125 6.42 6.63 5.74
C THR A 125 5.76 5.75 4.71
N LEU A 126 6.56 4.88 4.07
CA LEU A 126 6.09 3.85 3.13
C LEU A 126 6.25 2.45 3.72
N VAL A 127 6.69 2.39 4.96
CA VAL A 127 6.66 1.18 5.80
C VAL A 127 5.48 1.25 6.76
N SER A 128 4.92 0.09 7.05
CA SER A 128 3.77 0.01 7.94
C SER A 128 4.09 0.50 9.35
N LEU A 129 3.14 1.20 9.98
CA LEU A 129 3.18 1.53 11.41
C LEU A 129 3.27 0.28 12.30
N SER A 130 2.95 -0.89 11.78
CA SER A 130 3.08 -2.18 12.48
C SER A 130 4.52 -2.57 12.81
N LEU A 131 5.51 -1.91 12.20
CA LEU A 131 6.94 -2.13 12.47
C LEU A 131 7.68 -0.87 12.92
N THR A 132 6.98 0.28 13.01
CA THR A 132 7.58 1.58 13.30
C THR A 132 7.39 1.92 14.78
N PRO A 133 8.48 2.10 15.58
CA PRO A 133 8.36 2.57 16.95
C PRO A 133 7.65 3.93 16.98
N LEU A 134 6.61 4.03 17.79
CA LEU A 134 5.70 5.18 17.82
C LEU A 134 5.30 5.51 19.25
N ALA A 135 5.31 6.79 19.59
CA ALA A 135 4.69 7.34 20.79
C ALA A 135 3.78 8.52 20.43
N ILE A 136 2.59 8.56 21.02
CA ILE A 136 1.62 9.64 20.87
C ILE A 136 1.56 10.42 22.16
N THR A 137 1.61 11.75 22.11
CA THR A 137 1.77 12.61 23.29
C THR A 137 0.59 13.55 23.55
N ASP A 138 -0.33 13.74 22.59
CA ASP A 138 -1.44 14.71 22.66
C ASP A 138 -2.79 14.07 23.03
N GLY A 139 -2.81 12.77 23.32
CA GLY A 139 -4.03 12.03 23.64
C GLY A 139 -5.06 11.99 22.50
N LEU A 140 -4.64 12.29 21.26
CA LEU A 140 -5.49 12.33 20.05
C LEU A 140 -6.65 13.33 20.18
N ALA A 141 -6.48 14.42 20.92
CA ALA A 141 -7.55 15.34 21.27
C ALA A 141 -8.24 15.98 20.03
N ARG A 142 -7.50 16.09 18.90
CA ARG A 142 -7.98 16.68 17.66
C ARG A 142 -8.72 15.70 16.73
N TRP A 143 -8.73 14.41 17.07
CA TRP A 143 -9.37 13.39 16.25
C TRP A 143 -10.81 13.12 16.70
N ASP A 144 -11.73 13.13 15.76
CA ASP A 144 -13.17 12.87 16.00
C ASP A 144 -13.54 11.37 15.92
N GLY A 145 -12.59 10.51 15.53
CA GLY A 145 -12.78 9.06 15.39
C GLY A 145 -13.58 8.64 14.15
N ARG A 146 -13.87 9.55 13.21
CA ARG A 146 -14.74 9.28 12.05
C ARG A 146 -14.01 9.00 10.74
N SER A 147 -12.71 9.22 10.71
CA SER A 147 -11.89 8.93 9.52
C SER A 147 -10.58 8.23 9.92
N GLU A 148 -9.98 7.54 8.97
CA GLU A 148 -8.67 6.93 9.13
C GLU A 148 -7.53 7.94 9.30
N GLN A 149 -7.79 9.23 9.03
CA GLN A 149 -6.85 10.32 9.21
C GLN A 149 -6.84 10.77 10.66
N VAL A 150 -5.76 10.46 11.40
CA VAL A 150 -5.63 10.70 12.83
C VAL A 150 -4.64 11.83 13.10
N PRO A 151 -5.08 13.10 13.24
CA PRO A 151 -4.20 14.18 13.65
C PRO A 151 -3.65 13.90 15.04
N CYS A 152 -2.33 13.92 15.19
CA CYS A 152 -1.68 13.66 16.47
C CYS A 152 -0.35 14.39 16.59
N ASP A 153 0.12 14.56 17.83
CA ASP A 153 1.48 14.93 18.14
C ASP A 153 2.18 13.74 18.81
N GLY A 154 3.45 13.56 18.48
CA GLY A 154 4.24 12.44 18.96
C GLY A 154 5.54 12.31 18.19
N HIS A 155 6.21 11.18 18.36
CA HIS A 155 7.40 10.86 17.60
C HIS A 155 7.39 9.41 17.11
N ALA A 156 8.07 9.19 16.01
CA ALA A 156 8.34 7.88 15.46
C ALA A 156 9.83 7.72 15.14
N ILE A 157 10.31 6.48 15.14
CA ILE A 157 11.70 6.15 14.81
C ILE A 157 11.73 5.37 13.50
N LEU A 158 12.58 5.81 12.58
CA LEU A 158 12.88 5.11 11.35
C LEU A 158 14.22 4.40 11.47
N PHE A 159 14.25 3.13 11.09
CA PHE A 159 15.46 2.31 11.05
C PHE A 159 16.25 2.54 9.75
N GLY A 160 17.48 2.07 9.69
CA GLY A 160 18.33 2.20 8.49
C GLY A 160 17.74 1.59 7.21
N ARG A 161 16.79 0.66 7.31
CA ARG A 161 16.05 0.10 6.16
C ARG A 161 14.58 0.52 6.11
N SER A 162 14.17 1.47 6.91
CA SER A 162 12.83 2.08 6.74
C SER A 162 12.75 2.82 5.41
N ILE A 163 11.52 2.92 4.88
CA ILE A 163 11.26 3.62 3.63
C ILE A 163 10.38 4.81 3.95
N ALA A 164 10.82 5.99 3.54
CA ALA A 164 10.04 7.22 3.60
C ALA A 164 10.18 8.00 2.29
N ALA A 165 9.14 8.74 1.94
CA ALA A 165 9.16 9.65 0.81
C ALA A 165 9.08 11.09 1.32
N VAL A 166 9.92 11.98 0.81
CA VAL A 166 9.77 13.41 1.01
C VAL A 166 8.52 13.86 0.26
N LEU A 167 7.62 14.55 0.96
CA LEU A 167 6.36 15.02 0.39
C LEU A 167 6.63 16.13 -0.63
N PRO A 168 6.13 16.00 -1.86
CA PRO A 168 6.37 16.97 -2.90
C PRO A 168 5.67 18.30 -2.59
N ALA A 169 6.34 19.41 -2.91
CA ALA A 169 5.77 20.74 -2.71
C ALA A 169 4.74 21.14 -3.79
N ASP A 170 4.80 20.49 -4.93
CA ASP A 170 3.96 20.75 -6.13
C ASP A 170 2.64 19.95 -6.14
N MET A 171 2.38 19.16 -5.11
CA MET A 171 1.19 18.31 -5.03
C MET A 171 0.49 18.49 -3.68
N PRO A 172 -0.86 18.54 -3.64
CA PRO A 172 -1.59 18.54 -2.38
C PRO A 172 -1.28 17.29 -1.55
N VAL A 173 -1.06 17.47 -0.25
CA VAL A 173 -0.68 16.36 0.65
C VAL A 173 -1.66 15.19 0.60
N PRO A 174 -2.99 15.38 0.59
CA PRO A 174 -3.92 14.25 0.49
C PRO A 174 -3.75 13.44 -0.79
N LEU A 175 -3.51 14.10 -1.92
CA LEU A 175 -3.24 13.43 -3.20
C LEU A 175 -1.91 12.66 -3.14
N ALA A 176 -0.84 13.29 -2.66
CA ALA A 176 0.46 12.64 -2.51
C ALA A 176 0.36 11.38 -1.63
N LEU A 177 -0.35 11.46 -0.50
CA LEU A 177 -0.57 10.31 0.39
C LEU A 177 -1.35 9.18 -0.29
N ALA A 178 -2.42 9.52 -1.03
CA ALA A 178 -3.20 8.53 -1.75
C ALA A 178 -2.37 7.79 -2.81
N VAL A 179 -1.43 8.49 -3.45
CA VAL A 179 -0.49 7.93 -4.44
C VAL A 179 0.56 7.05 -3.76
N LEU A 180 1.15 7.54 -2.67
CA LEU A 180 2.20 6.84 -1.93
C LEU A 180 1.69 5.58 -1.24
N ASP A 181 0.42 5.54 -0.87
CA ASP A 181 -0.26 4.36 -0.29
C ASP A 181 -0.21 3.13 -1.22
N VAL A 182 -0.20 3.37 -2.53
CA VAL A 182 -0.25 2.30 -3.55
C VAL A 182 0.94 2.29 -4.51
N CYS A 183 2.01 3.02 -4.19
CA CYS A 183 3.14 3.26 -5.09
C CYS A 183 3.94 1.98 -5.47
N GLY A 184 3.80 0.90 -4.72
CA GLY A 184 4.45 -0.37 -5.04
C GLY A 184 3.86 -1.05 -6.28
N ALA A 185 2.55 -0.90 -6.51
CA ALA A 185 1.85 -1.55 -7.62
C ALA A 185 2.39 -1.13 -9.00
N PRO A 186 2.46 0.18 -9.35
CA PRO A 186 3.00 0.60 -10.63
C PRO A 186 4.47 0.20 -10.82
N ALA A 187 5.28 0.27 -9.77
CA ALA A 187 6.69 -0.02 -9.87
C ALA A 187 6.99 -1.51 -10.14
N LEU A 188 6.28 -2.41 -9.48
CA LEU A 188 6.40 -3.84 -9.77
C LEU A 188 5.82 -4.18 -11.14
N THR A 189 4.68 -3.59 -11.50
CA THR A 189 4.09 -3.76 -12.84
C THR A 189 5.08 -3.34 -13.94
N ALA A 190 5.68 -2.16 -13.84
CA ALA A 190 6.66 -1.69 -14.81
C ALA A 190 7.88 -2.62 -14.91
N ARG A 191 8.38 -3.13 -13.78
CA ARG A 191 9.49 -4.08 -13.78
C ARG A 191 9.14 -5.37 -14.51
N VAL A 192 8.01 -5.99 -14.18
CA VAL A 192 7.58 -7.25 -14.80
C VAL A 192 7.27 -7.09 -16.29
N VAL A 193 6.67 -5.96 -16.68
CA VAL A 193 6.43 -5.67 -18.11
C VAL A 193 7.72 -5.54 -18.89
N ARG A 194 8.76 -4.86 -18.34
CA ARG A 194 10.07 -4.77 -18.99
C ARG A 194 10.78 -6.13 -19.09
N GLU A 195 10.66 -6.97 -18.06
CA GLU A 195 11.20 -8.33 -18.05
C GLU A 195 10.50 -9.21 -19.11
N ALA A 196 9.18 -9.12 -19.20
CA ALA A 196 8.40 -9.84 -20.23
C ALA A 196 8.75 -9.37 -21.65
N TRP A 197 9.03 -8.08 -21.84
CA TRP A 197 9.45 -7.55 -23.16
C TRP A 197 10.86 -8.00 -23.56
N ALA A 198 11.73 -8.32 -22.64
CA ALA A 198 13.06 -8.85 -22.96
C ALA A 198 13.01 -10.14 -23.81
N GLY A 199 11.87 -10.81 -23.87
CA GLY A 199 11.58 -11.92 -24.79
C GLY A 199 11.36 -11.52 -26.27
N GLY A 200 11.41 -10.23 -26.63
CA GLY A 200 11.42 -9.72 -28.02
C GLY A 200 10.07 -9.23 -28.56
N THR A 201 8.94 -9.52 -27.89
CA THR A 201 7.61 -9.02 -28.26
C THR A 201 7.00 -8.21 -27.13
N PRO A 202 6.50 -6.97 -27.39
CA PRO A 202 5.85 -6.20 -26.35
C PRO A 202 4.65 -6.95 -25.72
N PRO A 203 4.58 -7.05 -24.38
CA PRO A 203 3.56 -7.87 -23.73
C PRO A 203 2.17 -7.24 -23.77
N VAL A 204 1.13 -8.09 -23.75
CA VAL A 204 -0.24 -7.71 -23.43
C VAL A 204 -0.39 -7.75 -21.91
N VAL A 205 -0.96 -6.70 -21.35
CA VAL A 205 -1.15 -6.56 -19.88
C VAL A 205 -2.64 -6.48 -19.58
N ALA A 206 -3.15 -7.35 -18.71
CA ALA A 206 -4.50 -7.26 -18.16
C ALA A 206 -4.46 -6.76 -16.72
N ILE A 207 -5.36 -5.84 -16.36
CA ILE A 207 -5.43 -5.26 -15.03
C ILE A 207 -6.84 -5.41 -14.48
N LEU A 208 -7.01 -6.24 -13.46
CA LEU A 208 -8.25 -6.43 -12.73
C LEU A 208 -8.36 -5.31 -11.69
N GLY A 209 -9.45 -4.53 -11.77
CA GLY A 209 -9.64 -3.33 -10.94
C GLY A 209 -8.92 -2.10 -11.49
N ALA A 210 -8.85 -1.97 -12.82
CA ALA A 210 -8.07 -0.93 -13.51
C ALA A 210 -8.50 0.52 -13.22
N ALA A 211 -9.74 0.77 -12.79
CA ALA A 211 -10.23 2.08 -12.40
C ALA A 211 -9.95 2.43 -10.92
N GLY A 212 -9.31 1.53 -10.16
CA GLY A 212 -8.85 1.79 -8.80
C GLY A 212 -7.54 2.59 -8.75
N LYS A 213 -7.12 3.03 -7.55
CA LYS A 213 -5.85 3.74 -7.34
C LYS A 213 -4.65 2.91 -7.83
N SER A 214 -4.50 1.68 -7.32
CA SER A 214 -3.43 0.76 -7.74
C SER A 214 -3.52 0.40 -9.22
N GLY A 215 -4.75 0.12 -9.71
CA GLY A 215 -4.98 -0.30 -11.08
C GLY A 215 -4.67 0.78 -12.12
N SER A 216 -5.09 2.02 -11.88
CA SER A 216 -4.83 3.14 -12.79
C SER A 216 -3.34 3.48 -12.89
N LEU A 217 -2.62 3.49 -11.75
CA LEU A 217 -1.17 3.64 -11.75
C LEU A 217 -0.46 2.48 -12.44
N SER A 218 -0.93 1.23 -12.24
CA SER A 218 -0.36 0.06 -12.91
C SER A 218 -0.60 0.11 -14.43
N ALA A 219 -1.75 0.64 -14.88
CA ALA A 219 -2.03 0.84 -16.30
C ALA A 219 -1.08 1.86 -16.94
N ALA A 220 -0.90 3.02 -16.30
CA ALA A 220 0.06 4.02 -16.74
C ALA A 220 1.49 3.47 -16.78
N ALA A 221 1.91 2.77 -15.72
CA ALA A 221 3.23 2.16 -15.61
C ALA A 221 3.47 1.06 -16.67
N ALA A 222 2.45 0.25 -16.97
CA ALA A 222 2.54 -0.76 -18.02
C ALA A 222 2.75 -0.15 -19.40
N ARG A 223 2.04 0.93 -19.72
CA ARG A 223 2.20 1.68 -20.98
C ARG A 223 3.60 2.28 -21.09
N GLU A 224 4.05 2.98 -20.06
CA GLU A 224 5.41 3.56 -20.01
C GLU A 224 6.50 2.48 -20.15
N ALA A 225 6.26 1.30 -19.56
CA ALA A 225 7.17 0.16 -19.64
C ALA A 225 7.16 -0.56 -21.00
N GLY A 226 6.30 -0.16 -21.94
CA GLY A 226 6.26 -0.68 -23.30
C GLY A 226 5.26 -1.81 -23.54
N ALA A 227 4.18 -1.90 -22.75
CA ALA A 227 3.10 -2.83 -23.05
C ALA A 227 2.51 -2.56 -24.45
N ARG A 228 2.23 -3.65 -25.20
CA ARG A 228 1.57 -3.56 -26.51
C ARG A 228 0.11 -3.14 -26.39
N TRP A 229 -0.59 -3.72 -25.43
CA TRP A 229 -1.97 -3.45 -25.09
C TRP A 229 -2.14 -3.49 -23.59
N VAL A 230 -2.90 -2.54 -23.06
CA VAL A 230 -3.39 -2.56 -21.67
C VAL A 230 -4.90 -2.81 -21.72
N ILE A 231 -5.32 -3.94 -21.17
CA ILE A 231 -6.72 -4.36 -21.03
C ILE A 231 -7.13 -4.07 -19.59
N GLY A 232 -8.02 -3.10 -19.38
CA GLY A 232 -8.56 -2.76 -18.08
C GLY A 232 -9.88 -3.46 -17.81
N LEU A 233 -9.95 -4.27 -16.76
CA LEU A 233 -11.16 -4.95 -16.32
C LEU A 233 -11.75 -4.25 -15.11
N VAL A 234 -13.05 -3.96 -15.16
CA VAL A 234 -13.81 -3.26 -14.13
C VAL A 234 -15.18 -3.92 -13.91
N PRO A 235 -15.80 -3.81 -12.72
CA PRO A 235 -17.06 -4.50 -12.41
C PRO A 235 -18.31 -3.77 -12.91
N THR A 236 -18.26 -2.46 -13.19
CA THR A 236 -19.44 -1.64 -13.49
C THR A 236 -19.26 -0.75 -14.70
N GLN A 237 -20.40 -0.33 -15.31
CA GLN A 237 -20.38 0.63 -16.41
C GLN A 237 -19.79 1.98 -16.01
N ALA A 238 -20.08 2.45 -14.79
CA ALA A 238 -19.56 3.73 -14.29
C ALA A 238 -18.01 3.72 -14.20
N GLU A 239 -17.42 2.61 -13.75
CA GLU A 239 -15.95 2.46 -13.74
C GLU A 239 -15.38 2.28 -15.17
N ALA A 240 -16.12 1.65 -16.08
CA ALA A 240 -15.72 1.54 -17.48
C ALA A 240 -15.71 2.90 -18.18
N ASP A 241 -16.72 3.74 -17.93
CA ASP A 241 -16.79 5.10 -18.45
C ASP A 241 -15.63 5.96 -17.90
N LEU A 242 -15.34 5.87 -16.59
CA LEU A 242 -14.24 6.55 -15.94
C LEU A 242 -12.88 6.13 -16.53
N LEU A 243 -12.65 4.84 -16.68
CA LEU A 243 -11.40 4.30 -17.22
C LEU A 243 -11.24 4.66 -18.70
N THR A 244 -12.30 4.59 -19.49
CA THR A 244 -12.30 5.00 -20.91
C THR A 244 -11.98 6.49 -21.03
N ALA A 245 -12.61 7.33 -20.23
CA ALA A 245 -12.37 8.78 -20.23
C ALA A 245 -10.95 9.16 -19.74
N SER A 246 -10.29 8.27 -18.98
CA SER A 246 -8.91 8.47 -18.55
C SER A 246 -7.88 8.20 -19.64
N GLY A 247 -8.20 7.39 -20.64
CA GLY A 247 -7.30 6.97 -21.72
C GLY A 247 -6.17 6.02 -21.28
N LEU A 248 -6.23 5.44 -20.08
CA LEU A 248 -5.16 4.60 -19.52
C LEU A 248 -5.16 3.16 -20.04
N ALA A 249 -6.30 2.66 -20.51
CA ALA A 249 -6.42 1.33 -21.09
C ALA A 249 -6.76 1.41 -22.58
N ASP A 250 -6.17 0.53 -23.40
CA ASP A 250 -6.47 0.41 -24.83
C ASP A 250 -7.80 -0.30 -25.06
N LYS A 251 -8.15 -1.19 -24.14
CA LYS A 251 -9.42 -1.91 -24.11
C LYS A 251 -9.97 -1.90 -22.68
N VAL A 252 -11.26 -1.59 -22.55
CA VAL A 252 -11.98 -1.65 -21.28
C VAL A 252 -13.03 -2.74 -21.39
N VAL A 253 -13.05 -3.66 -20.44
CA VAL A 253 -14.00 -4.77 -20.36
C VAL A 253 -14.72 -4.77 -19.03
N ILE A 254 -16.01 -5.11 -19.04
CA ILE A 254 -16.83 -5.23 -17.84
C ILE A 254 -17.01 -6.70 -17.53
N ALA A 255 -16.49 -7.14 -16.37
CA ALA A 255 -16.70 -8.49 -15.86
C ALA A 255 -16.57 -8.51 -14.34
N ASP A 256 -17.27 -9.43 -13.69
CA ASP A 256 -17.02 -9.74 -12.29
C ASP A 256 -15.71 -10.53 -12.19
N ALA A 257 -14.74 -9.98 -11.47
CA ALA A 257 -13.43 -10.61 -11.29
C ALA A 257 -13.50 -11.99 -10.60
N ARG A 258 -14.62 -12.30 -9.94
CA ARG A 258 -14.90 -13.60 -9.29
C ARG A 258 -15.45 -14.66 -10.26
N ASP A 259 -15.81 -14.28 -11.48
CA ASP A 259 -16.21 -15.24 -12.53
C ASP A 259 -15.02 -15.55 -13.43
N PRO A 260 -14.33 -16.68 -13.21
CA PRO A 260 -13.12 -17.00 -13.95
C PRO A 260 -13.34 -17.16 -15.47
N ALA A 261 -14.49 -17.67 -15.87
CA ALA A 261 -14.81 -17.88 -17.28
C ALA A 261 -15.08 -16.55 -17.97
N ALA A 262 -15.87 -15.67 -17.35
CA ALA A 262 -16.16 -14.33 -17.88
C ALA A 262 -14.88 -13.48 -18.00
N VAL A 263 -13.99 -13.53 -17.00
CA VAL A 263 -12.69 -12.83 -17.04
C VAL A 263 -11.83 -13.32 -18.20
N ALA A 264 -11.63 -14.64 -18.32
CA ALA A 264 -10.81 -15.22 -19.37
C ALA A 264 -11.35 -14.92 -20.77
N GLU A 265 -12.65 -15.03 -20.97
CA GLU A 265 -13.32 -14.74 -22.25
C GLU A 265 -13.19 -13.26 -22.60
N SER A 266 -13.47 -12.36 -21.65
CA SER A 266 -13.37 -10.91 -21.87
C SER A 266 -11.96 -10.46 -22.22
N VAL A 267 -10.95 -10.99 -21.52
CA VAL A 267 -9.53 -10.68 -21.81
C VAL A 267 -9.14 -11.23 -23.18
N ARG A 268 -9.56 -12.45 -23.52
CA ARG A 268 -9.27 -13.05 -24.83
C ARG A 268 -9.90 -12.24 -25.96
N ALA A 269 -11.17 -11.87 -25.83
CA ALA A 269 -11.88 -11.06 -26.80
C ALA A 269 -11.28 -9.66 -26.99
N ALA A 270 -10.64 -9.13 -25.95
CA ALA A 270 -9.96 -7.82 -25.99
C ALA A 270 -8.55 -7.86 -26.58
N GLY A 271 -8.01 -9.04 -26.94
CA GLY A 271 -6.68 -9.19 -27.56
C GLY A 271 -5.67 -9.96 -26.72
N GLY A 272 -6.12 -10.62 -25.63
CA GLY A 272 -5.34 -11.56 -24.84
C GLY A 272 -5.16 -12.94 -25.50
N PRO A 273 -4.68 -13.95 -24.74
CA PRO A 273 -4.40 -13.92 -23.29
C PRO A 273 -3.28 -12.93 -22.93
N ALA A 274 -3.28 -12.49 -21.65
CA ALA A 274 -2.31 -11.53 -21.17
C ALA A 274 -0.96 -12.20 -20.82
N HIS A 275 0.13 -11.55 -21.17
CA HIS A 275 1.46 -11.99 -20.74
C HIS A 275 1.74 -11.58 -19.29
N VAL A 276 1.11 -10.49 -18.84
CA VAL A 276 1.15 -10.04 -17.44
C VAL A 276 -0.26 -9.70 -17.01
N THR A 277 -0.73 -10.32 -15.93
CA THR A 277 -2.02 -10.02 -15.29
C THR A 277 -1.76 -9.41 -13.92
N VAL A 278 -2.34 -8.23 -13.67
CA VAL A 278 -2.21 -7.49 -12.40
C VAL A 278 -3.53 -7.48 -11.67
N VAL A 279 -3.56 -8.01 -10.44
CA VAL A 279 -4.77 -8.09 -9.61
C VAL A 279 -4.74 -6.98 -8.58
N CYS A 280 -5.59 -5.96 -8.78
CA CYS A 280 -5.74 -4.78 -7.93
C CYS A 280 -7.13 -4.68 -7.27
N VAL A 281 -7.95 -5.73 -7.38
CA VAL A 281 -9.28 -5.79 -6.76
C VAL A 281 -9.18 -6.32 -5.33
N ASP A 282 -9.89 -5.69 -4.40
CA ASP A 282 -9.88 -6.08 -2.98
C ASP A 282 -11.14 -6.90 -2.63
N VAL A 283 -11.36 -7.98 -3.41
CA VAL A 283 -12.45 -8.94 -3.17
C VAL A 283 -11.89 -10.37 -3.26
N PRO A 284 -12.33 -11.29 -2.38
CA PRO A 284 -11.92 -12.70 -2.44
C PRO A 284 -12.44 -13.40 -3.69
N GLY A 285 -11.70 -14.40 -4.16
CA GLY A 285 -12.16 -15.30 -5.23
C GLY A 285 -11.81 -14.84 -6.65
N CYS A 286 -10.89 -13.88 -6.80
CA CYS A 286 -10.45 -13.38 -8.12
C CYS A 286 -9.29 -14.18 -8.73
N GLU A 287 -8.72 -15.13 -7.99
CA GLU A 287 -7.52 -15.88 -8.36
C GLU A 287 -7.70 -16.66 -9.65
N GLY A 288 -8.81 -17.40 -9.75
CA GLY A 288 -9.10 -18.23 -10.91
C GLY A 288 -9.26 -17.42 -12.20
N GLY A 289 -9.88 -16.23 -12.12
CA GLY A 289 -9.99 -15.31 -13.24
C GLY A 289 -8.64 -14.81 -13.73
N ALA A 290 -7.76 -14.43 -12.78
CA ALA A 290 -6.40 -14.00 -13.10
C ALA A 290 -5.57 -15.12 -13.74
N VAL A 291 -5.65 -16.33 -13.21
CA VAL A 291 -4.96 -17.53 -13.77
C VAL A 291 -5.39 -17.77 -15.20
N LEU A 292 -6.70 -17.87 -15.47
CA LEU A 292 -7.24 -18.18 -16.81
C LEU A 292 -7.08 -17.05 -17.83
N ALA A 293 -6.90 -15.81 -17.39
CA ALA A 293 -6.63 -14.67 -18.28
C ALA A 293 -5.17 -14.57 -18.72
N THR A 294 -4.28 -15.32 -18.05
CA THR A 294 -2.83 -15.26 -18.27
C THR A 294 -2.41 -16.32 -19.27
N ALA A 295 -1.51 -15.96 -20.20
CA ALA A 295 -0.91 -16.89 -21.15
C ALA A 295 0.06 -17.85 -20.47
N ASP A 296 0.27 -19.03 -21.09
CA ASP A 296 1.34 -19.92 -20.68
C ASP A 296 2.70 -19.21 -20.74
N GLY A 297 3.51 -19.44 -19.72
CA GLY A 297 4.77 -18.71 -19.50
C GLY A 297 4.59 -17.28 -18.98
N GLY A 298 3.35 -16.82 -18.79
CA GLY A 298 3.04 -15.48 -18.31
C GLY A 298 3.16 -15.31 -16.78
N THR A 299 2.91 -14.08 -16.35
CA THR A 299 3.05 -13.71 -14.92
C THR A 299 1.77 -13.08 -14.37
N VAL A 300 1.31 -13.57 -13.22
CA VAL A 300 0.26 -12.94 -12.43
C VAL A 300 0.89 -12.20 -11.24
N ILE A 301 0.50 -10.93 -11.02
CA ILE A 301 0.91 -10.14 -9.86
C ILE A 301 -0.31 -9.90 -8.98
N PHE A 302 -0.28 -10.40 -7.75
CA PHE A 302 -1.33 -10.19 -6.75
C PHE A 302 -0.94 -9.05 -5.81
N PHE A 303 -1.65 -7.92 -5.87
CA PHE A 303 -1.53 -6.83 -4.91
C PHE A 303 -2.61 -6.82 -3.84
N SER A 304 -3.72 -7.49 -4.09
CA SER A 304 -4.83 -7.56 -3.15
C SER A 304 -4.49 -8.43 -1.95
N MET A 305 -4.75 -7.92 -0.75
CA MET A 305 -4.67 -8.68 0.49
C MET A 305 -5.85 -9.66 0.67
N ALA A 306 -6.90 -9.53 -0.15
CA ALA A 306 -8.01 -10.48 -0.20
C ALA A 306 -7.66 -11.77 -0.96
N THR A 307 -6.48 -11.85 -1.59
CA THR A 307 -6.03 -13.00 -2.36
C THR A 307 -5.75 -14.20 -1.44
N SER A 308 -6.32 -15.35 -1.80
CA SER A 308 -5.96 -16.66 -1.23
C SER A 308 -4.84 -17.31 -2.06
N PHE A 309 -3.61 -17.23 -1.58
CA PHE A 309 -2.47 -17.83 -2.30
C PHE A 309 -2.60 -19.34 -2.47
N SER A 310 -3.21 -20.03 -1.51
CA SER A 310 -3.51 -21.45 -1.64
C SER A 310 -4.53 -21.72 -2.75
N ALA A 311 -5.58 -20.92 -2.87
CA ALA A 311 -6.55 -21.03 -3.94
C ALA A 311 -5.95 -20.73 -5.32
N ALA A 312 -5.06 -19.74 -5.40
CA ALA A 312 -4.32 -19.42 -6.62
C ALA A 312 -3.46 -20.59 -7.08
N ALA A 313 -2.66 -21.16 -6.17
CA ALA A 313 -1.77 -22.29 -6.47
C ALA A 313 -2.55 -23.53 -6.92
N LEU A 314 -3.56 -23.95 -6.13
CA LEU A 314 -4.39 -25.11 -6.46
C LEU A 314 -5.24 -24.89 -7.73
N GLY A 315 -5.70 -23.66 -7.95
CA GLY A 315 -6.44 -23.29 -9.17
C GLY A 315 -5.58 -23.43 -10.43
N ALA A 316 -4.34 -22.96 -10.38
CA ALA A 316 -3.40 -23.08 -11.49
C ALA A 316 -3.02 -24.54 -11.75
N GLU A 317 -2.75 -25.34 -10.70
CA GLU A 317 -2.49 -26.78 -10.82
C GLU A 317 -3.69 -27.51 -11.44
N GLY A 318 -4.91 -27.19 -10.97
CA GLY A 318 -6.14 -27.85 -11.43
C GLY A 318 -6.46 -27.64 -12.91
N VAL A 319 -5.93 -26.57 -13.53
CA VAL A 319 -6.10 -26.27 -14.96
C VAL A 319 -4.79 -26.40 -15.75
N ALA A 320 -3.75 -26.95 -15.14
CA ALA A 320 -2.42 -27.12 -15.73
C ALA A 320 -1.84 -25.81 -16.34
N ALA A 321 -2.04 -24.68 -15.66
CA ALA A 321 -1.54 -23.40 -16.10
C ALA A 321 -0.03 -23.27 -15.79
N ASP A 322 0.77 -23.09 -16.84
CA ASP A 322 2.21 -22.79 -16.70
C ASP A 322 2.42 -21.28 -16.53
N ILE A 323 2.32 -20.80 -15.30
CA ILE A 323 2.43 -19.36 -15.00
C ILE A 323 3.32 -19.10 -13.80
N THR A 324 3.93 -17.91 -13.78
CA THR A 324 4.60 -17.36 -12.58
C THR A 324 3.62 -16.54 -11.77
N MET A 325 3.58 -16.76 -10.45
CA MET A 325 2.77 -15.95 -9.52
C MET A 325 3.67 -15.12 -8.62
N LEU A 326 3.44 -13.81 -8.58
CA LEU A 326 4.15 -12.88 -7.72
C LEU A 326 3.21 -12.28 -6.68
N ILE A 327 3.69 -12.22 -5.45
CA ILE A 327 3.04 -11.46 -4.38
C ILE A 327 3.60 -10.04 -4.43
N GLY A 328 2.72 -9.06 -4.65
CA GLY A 328 3.09 -7.64 -4.65
C GLY A 328 3.33 -7.16 -3.23
N ASN A 329 4.59 -7.06 -2.82
CA ASN A 329 4.99 -6.66 -1.47
C ASN A 329 5.08 -5.14 -1.26
N GLY A 330 4.69 -4.35 -2.26
CA GLY A 330 4.67 -2.90 -2.15
C GLY A 330 6.02 -2.20 -2.29
N TYR A 331 7.15 -2.92 -2.40
CA TYR A 331 8.46 -2.30 -2.51
C TYR A 331 9.22 -2.68 -3.79
N VAL A 332 9.60 -1.64 -4.53
CA VAL A 332 10.60 -1.70 -5.61
C VAL A 332 11.46 -0.43 -5.46
N PRO A 333 12.79 -0.48 -5.64
CA PRO A 333 13.60 0.73 -5.60
C PRO A 333 13.07 1.84 -6.50
N GLY A 334 12.88 3.06 -5.95
CA GLY A 334 12.34 4.21 -6.68
C GLY A 334 10.82 4.24 -6.84
N HIS A 335 10.07 3.33 -6.22
CA HIS A 335 8.61 3.20 -6.37
C HIS A 335 7.83 4.48 -6.06
N ALA A 336 8.23 5.24 -5.02
CA ALA A 336 7.57 6.48 -4.64
C ALA A 336 7.71 7.56 -5.71
N ALA A 337 8.94 7.76 -6.21
CA ALA A 337 9.22 8.74 -7.26
C ALA A 337 8.46 8.39 -8.55
N LEU A 338 8.52 7.13 -8.99
CA LEU A 338 7.80 6.66 -10.17
C LEU A 338 6.28 6.94 -10.06
N ALA A 339 5.66 6.60 -8.94
CA ALA A 339 4.22 6.80 -8.77
C ALA A 339 3.83 8.27 -8.79
N LEU A 340 4.61 9.14 -8.14
CA LEU A 340 4.39 10.58 -8.16
C LEU A 340 4.59 11.18 -9.56
N ASP A 341 5.58 10.70 -10.30
CA ASP A 341 5.87 11.14 -11.67
C ASP A 341 4.76 10.71 -12.65
N LEU A 342 4.23 9.49 -12.49
CA LEU A 342 3.06 9.03 -13.26
C LEU A 342 1.83 9.93 -13.05
N VAL A 343 1.56 10.35 -11.80
CA VAL A 343 0.43 11.27 -11.52
C VAL A 343 0.66 12.67 -12.12
N ARG A 344 1.92 13.10 -12.24
CA ARG A 344 2.26 14.38 -12.91
C ARG A 344 2.13 14.28 -14.42
N ALA A 345 2.61 13.19 -14.99
CA ALA A 345 2.66 12.99 -16.44
C ALA A 345 1.32 12.59 -17.07
N GLU A 346 0.49 11.85 -16.32
CA GLU A 346 -0.74 11.23 -16.82
C GLU A 346 -2.00 11.88 -16.23
N PRO A 347 -2.63 12.83 -16.95
CA PRO A 347 -3.84 13.49 -16.46
C PRO A 347 -4.99 12.51 -16.14
N GLY A 348 -5.06 11.38 -16.83
CA GLY A 348 -6.04 10.33 -16.59
C GLY A 348 -5.88 9.68 -15.20
N VAL A 349 -4.64 9.42 -14.76
CA VAL A 349 -4.36 8.92 -13.42
C VAL A 349 -4.79 9.94 -12.39
N ARG A 350 -4.34 11.19 -12.56
CA ARG A 350 -4.68 12.28 -11.64
C ARG A 350 -6.18 12.45 -11.47
N LYS A 351 -6.95 12.42 -12.57
CA LYS A 351 -8.42 12.53 -12.53
C LYS A 351 -9.08 11.39 -11.73
N ILE A 352 -8.59 10.15 -11.89
CA ILE A 352 -9.10 9.01 -11.11
C ILE A 352 -8.82 9.20 -9.61
N PHE A 353 -7.62 9.66 -9.25
CA PHE A 353 -7.29 9.91 -7.85
C PHE A 353 -8.13 11.04 -7.24
N GLU A 354 -8.31 12.15 -7.97
CA GLU A 354 -9.10 13.30 -7.52
C GLU A 354 -10.58 12.94 -7.36
N SER A 355 -11.18 12.12 -8.24
CA SER A 355 -12.56 11.68 -8.09
C SER A 355 -12.79 10.85 -6.83
N ARG A 356 -11.83 9.96 -6.49
CA ARG A 356 -11.94 9.09 -5.31
C ARG A 356 -11.60 9.79 -3.99
N THR A 357 -10.82 10.89 -4.03
CA THR A 357 -10.56 11.72 -2.83
C THR A 357 -11.68 12.71 -2.54
N ALA A 358 -12.57 13.00 -3.50
CA ALA A 358 -13.74 13.85 -3.30
C ALA A 358 -14.95 13.08 -2.72
N GLU A 359 -14.95 11.76 -2.79
CA GLU A 359 -16.02 10.89 -2.29
C GLU A 359 -15.80 10.41 -0.83
N GLY A 360 -14.62 10.66 -0.23
CA GLY A 360 -14.25 10.32 1.15
C GLY A 360 -14.08 11.57 2.00
#